data_8bf3732c02da1701fddf0cfb1e3611a8
#
_entry.id   8bf3732c02da1701fddf0cfb1e3611a8
#
_cell.length_a   1.000
_cell.length_b   1.000
_cell.length_c   1.000
_cell.angle_alpha   90.00
_cell.angle_beta   90.00
_cell.angle_gamma   90.00
#
_symmetry.space_group_name_H-M   'P 1'
#
loop_
_entity.id
_entity.type
_entity.pdbx_description
1 polymer ?
#
loop_
_entity_poly.entity_id
_entity_poly.type
_entity_poly.pdbx_seq_one_letter_code
_entity_poly.pdbx_strand_id
1 'polypeptide(L)'
;KDSQLADIRNQKIGFVFQTFNLLPKLNALQNVEVPLVYSNLNRYKRTEKAKEALKIVGLSNRINHKPNELSGGQRQRVAIARALVNKPSIILADEPTGNLDSKSGSEILNFFDDLHKAGNTLIIVTHEKSIAKRAKRRIEIFDGKITLDE
;
A
#
# COMPACT_ATOMS: atom_id res chain seq x y z
N LYS A 1 -19.35 2.08 18.56
CA LYS A 1 -18.13 1.25 18.82
C LYS A 1 -17.52 0.75 17.51
N ASP A 2 -18.27 0.14 16.60
CA ASP A 2 -17.72 -0.40 15.33
C ASP A 2 -17.34 0.72 14.33
N SER A 3 -18.09 1.81 14.27
CA SER A 3 -17.76 2.98 13.44
C SER A 3 -16.45 3.63 13.87
N GLN A 4 -16.19 3.78 15.17
CA GLN A 4 -14.94 4.34 15.67
C GLN A 4 -13.72 3.48 15.32
N LEU A 5 -13.86 2.15 15.37
CA LEU A 5 -12.79 1.23 14.96
C LEU A 5 -12.54 1.30 13.44
N ALA A 6 -13.60 1.46 12.64
CA ALA A 6 -13.47 1.64 11.20
C ALA A 6 -12.75 2.96 10.86
N ASP A 7 -13.06 4.05 11.56
CA ASP A 7 -12.39 5.35 11.39
C ASP A 7 -10.91 5.29 11.77
N ILE A 8 -10.58 4.69 12.92
CA ILE A 8 -9.18 4.50 13.35
C ILE A 8 -8.43 3.65 12.33
N ARG A 9 -9.00 2.53 11.87
CA ARG A 9 -8.39 1.67 10.86
C ARG A 9 -8.13 2.43 9.56
N ASN A 10 -9.12 3.19 9.06
CA ASN A 10 -8.97 3.98 7.84
C ASN A 10 -7.90 5.07 7.94
N GLN A 11 -7.74 5.69 9.13
CA GLN A 11 -6.79 6.78 9.32
C GLN A 11 -5.38 6.32 9.70
N LYS A 12 -5.26 5.20 10.43
CA LYS A 12 -3.99 4.78 11.04
C LYS A 12 -3.30 3.64 10.31
N ILE A 13 -4.01 2.86 9.48
CA ILE A 13 -3.47 1.68 8.82
C ILE A 13 -3.69 1.79 7.32
N GLY A 14 -2.60 1.71 6.56
CA GLY A 14 -2.63 1.54 5.11
C GLY A 14 -2.46 0.06 4.75
N PHE A 15 -3.33 -0.49 3.93
CA PHE A 15 -3.27 -1.88 3.49
C PHE A 15 -2.79 -2.00 2.05
N VAL A 16 -1.82 -2.88 1.82
CA VAL A 16 -1.32 -3.28 0.50
C VAL A 16 -1.47 -4.79 0.36
N PHE A 17 -2.18 -5.25 -0.67
CA PHE A 17 -2.48 -6.67 -0.89
C PHE A 17 -1.74 -7.21 -2.11
N GLN A 18 -1.49 -8.51 -2.13
CA GLN A 18 -0.91 -9.25 -3.26
C GLN A 18 -1.74 -9.07 -4.54
N THR A 19 -3.05 -9.09 -4.46
CA THR A 19 -4.00 -8.98 -5.59
C THR A 19 -4.36 -7.54 -5.94
N PHE A 20 -3.63 -6.55 -5.41
CA PHE A 20 -3.84 -5.10 -5.58
C PHE A 20 -5.18 -4.60 -5.03
N ASN A 21 -6.26 -5.36 -5.15
CA ASN A 21 -7.63 -5.02 -4.73
C ASN A 21 -8.09 -3.65 -5.24
N LEU A 22 -7.76 -3.33 -6.50
CA LEU A 22 -8.22 -2.12 -7.15
C LEU A 22 -9.64 -2.31 -7.68
N LEU A 23 -10.44 -1.24 -7.62
CA LEU A 23 -11.77 -1.21 -8.19
C LEU A 23 -11.68 -1.07 -9.73
N PRO A 24 -12.08 -2.07 -10.52
CA PRO A 24 -11.76 -2.13 -11.94
C PRO A 24 -12.49 -1.07 -12.79
N LYS A 25 -13.61 -0.55 -12.29
CA LYS A 25 -14.39 0.51 -12.97
C LYS A 25 -13.82 1.91 -12.73
N LEU A 26 -12.99 2.09 -11.72
CA LEU A 26 -12.37 3.36 -11.33
C LEU A 26 -10.97 3.48 -11.94
N ASN A 27 -10.56 4.71 -12.31
CA ASN A 27 -9.20 5.00 -12.72
C ASN A 27 -8.25 5.04 -11.50
N ALA A 28 -6.93 5.24 -11.74
CA ALA A 28 -5.92 5.27 -10.68
C ALA A 28 -6.21 6.36 -9.63
N LEU A 29 -6.57 7.57 -10.09
CA LEU A 29 -6.90 8.69 -9.19
C LEU A 29 -8.09 8.34 -8.30
N GLN A 30 -9.18 7.84 -8.89
CA GLN A 30 -10.39 7.48 -8.17
C GLN A 30 -10.15 6.33 -7.17
N ASN A 31 -9.32 5.33 -7.53
CA ASN A 31 -8.93 4.27 -6.61
C ASN A 31 -8.21 4.80 -5.37
N VAL A 32 -7.32 5.78 -5.54
CA VAL A 32 -6.59 6.42 -4.44
C VAL A 32 -7.50 7.35 -3.62
N GLU A 33 -8.53 7.93 -4.22
CA GLU A 33 -9.53 8.76 -3.50
C GLU A 33 -10.45 7.95 -2.57
N VAL A 34 -10.62 6.63 -2.78
CA VAL A 34 -11.58 5.80 -2.02
C VAL A 34 -11.47 5.97 -0.50
N PRO A 35 -10.29 5.86 0.14
CA PRO A 35 -10.17 6.04 1.59
C PRO A 35 -10.55 7.45 2.07
N LEU A 36 -10.44 8.45 1.20
CA LEU A 36 -10.73 9.84 1.51
C LEU A 36 -12.24 10.16 1.46
N VAL A 37 -13.07 9.27 0.89
CA VAL A 37 -14.53 9.48 0.83
C VAL A 37 -15.13 9.55 2.24
N TYR A 38 -14.54 8.82 3.19
CA TYR A 38 -14.96 8.79 4.58
C TYR A 38 -14.34 9.89 5.44
N SER A 39 -13.56 10.79 4.84
CA SER A 39 -13.00 11.96 5.52
C SER A 39 -13.90 13.18 5.32
N ASN A 40 -13.81 14.14 6.24
CA ASN A 40 -14.57 15.43 6.14
C ASN A 40 -13.96 16.38 5.09
N LEU A 41 -13.27 15.86 4.08
CA LEU A 41 -12.65 16.65 3.03
C LEU A 41 -13.62 16.89 1.87
N ASN A 42 -13.65 18.10 1.34
CA ASN A 42 -14.36 18.38 0.10
C ASN A 42 -13.69 17.69 -1.11
N ARG A 43 -14.41 17.59 -2.22
CA ARG A 43 -13.95 16.90 -3.44
C ARG A 43 -12.60 17.41 -3.93
N TYR A 44 -12.40 18.71 -3.99
CA TYR A 44 -11.16 19.33 -4.45
C TYR A 44 -9.96 18.85 -3.62
N LYS A 45 -10.04 18.92 -2.29
CA LYS A 45 -8.98 18.50 -1.37
C LYS A 45 -8.69 17.00 -1.48
N ARG A 46 -9.71 16.16 -1.69
CA ARG A 46 -9.52 14.71 -1.91
C ARG A 46 -8.71 14.47 -3.18
N THR A 47 -9.09 15.10 -4.29
CA THR A 47 -8.41 14.97 -5.58
C THR A 47 -6.95 15.42 -5.50
N GLU A 48 -6.66 16.54 -4.84
CA GLU A 48 -5.28 17.01 -4.69
C GLU A 48 -4.42 16.05 -3.85
N LYS A 49 -4.95 15.54 -2.74
CA LYS A 49 -4.25 14.52 -1.94
C LYS A 49 -3.97 13.22 -2.73
N ALA A 50 -4.94 12.77 -3.51
CA ALA A 50 -4.78 11.58 -4.32
C ALA A 50 -3.75 11.77 -5.44
N LYS A 51 -3.71 12.94 -6.08
CA LYS A 51 -2.65 13.31 -7.05
C LYS A 51 -1.27 13.33 -6.40
N GLU A 52 -1.14 13.91 -5.20
CA GLU A 52 0.10 13.92 -4.44
C GLU A 52 0.57 12.49 -4.13
N ALA A 53 -0.33 11.61 -3.67
CA ALA A 53 0.00 10.22 -3.41
C ALA A 53 0.45 9.47 -4.67
N LEU A 54 -0.21 9.70 -5.82
CA LEU A 54 0.20 9.13 -7.11
C LEU A 54 1.54 9.67 -7.60
N LYS A 55 1.86 10.93 -7.32
CA LYS A 55 3.16 11.53 -7.61
C LYS A 55 4.28 10.84 -6.81
N ILE A 56 4.06 10.58 -5.52
CA ILE A 56 5.02 9.89 -4.63
C ILE A 56 5.40 8.51 -5.20
N VAL A 57 4.46 7.78 -5.79
CA VAL A 57 4.72 6.47 -6.38
C VAL A 57 5.11 6.53 -7.88
N GLY A 58 5.35 7.73 -8.44
CA GLY A 58 5.81 7.92 -9.82
C GLY A 58 4.74 7.69 -10.90
N LEU A 59 3.46 7.90 -10.58
CA LEU A 59 2.34 7.67 -11.50
C LEU A 59 1.57 8.94 -11.90
N SER A 60 2.19 10.12 -11.85
CA SER A 60 1.55 11.39 -12.21
C SER A 60 0.97 11.40 -13.64
N ASN A 61 1.58 10.67 -14.57
CA ASN A 61 1.14 10.57 -15.96
C ASN A 61 0.15 9.43 -16.22
N ARG A 62 -0.27 8.70 -15.18
CA ARG A 62 -1.18 7.54 -15.27
C ARG A 62 -2.48 7.70 -14.47
N ILE A 63 -2.75 8.90 -13.97
CA ILE A 63 -3.88 9.19 -13.05
C ILE A 63 -5.25 8.80 -13.63
N ASN A 64 -5.43 8.88 -14.96
CA ASN A 64 -6.69 8.59 -15.63
C ASN A 64 -6.81 7.14 -16.13
N HIS A 65 -5.74 6.32 -16.02
CA HIS A 65 -5.75 4.95 -16.49
C HIS A 65 -6.53 4.04 -15.54
N LYS A 66 -7.29 3.10 -16.11
CA LYS A 66 -7.97 2.04 -15.37
C LYS A 66 -7.01 0.89 -15.06
N PRO A 67 -7.29 0.02 -14.07
CA PRO A 67 -6.41 -1.09 -13.70
C PRO A 67 -6.03 -2.02 -14.86
N ASN A 68 -6.91 -2.25 -15.82
CA ASN A 68 -6.63 -3.07 -17.01
C ASN A 68 -5.68 -2.41 -18.03
N GLU A 69 -5.44 -1.11 -17.91
CA GLU A 69 -4.52 -0.34 -18.74
C GLU A 69 -3.14 -0.15 -18.09
N LEU A 70 -2.93 -0.75 -16.91
CA LEU A 70 -1.72 -0.63 -16.10
C LEU A 70 -0.98 -1.98 -16.01
N SER A 71 0.36 -1.94 -16.00
CA SER A 71 1.17 -3.11 -15.70
C SER A 71 0.97 -3.59 -14.24
N GLY A 72 1.42 -4.80 -13.91
CA GLY A 72 1.36 -5.33 -12.53
C GLY A 72 2.03 -4.40 -11.52
N GLY A 73 3.26 -3.96 -11.81
CA GLY A 73 3.97 -3.01 -10.96
C GLY A 73 3.27 -1.66 -10.83
N GLN A 74 2.65 -1.15 -11.91
CA GLN A 74 1.87 0.09 -11.85
C GLN A 74 0.61 -0.08 -10.99
N ARG A 75 -0.11 -1.20 -11.12
CA ARG A 75 -1.26 -1.51 -10.26
C ARG A 75 -0.87 -1.58 -8.79
N GLN A 76 0.27 -2.20 -8.48
CA GLN A 76 0.78 -2.24 -7.10
C GLN A 76 1.13 -0.85 -6.58
N ARG A 77 1.75 -0.01 -7.40
CA ARG A 77 2.02 1.40 -7.03
C ARG A 77 0.73 2.19 -6.77
N VAL A 78 -0.35 1.97 -7.52
CA VAL A 78 -1.67 2.57 -7.22
C VAL A 78 -2.19 2.07 -5.87
N ALA A 79 -2.08 0.76 -5.57
CA ALA A 79 -2.50 0.20 -4.29
C ALA A 79 -1.69 0.79 -3.12
N ILE A 80 -0.38 0.99 -3.30
CA ILE A 80 0.49 1.66 -2.32
C ILE A 80 0.09 3.14 -2.14
N ALA A 81 -0.16 3.89 -3.23
CA ALA A 81 -0.62 5.28 -3.15
C ALA A 81 -1.94 5.39 -2.37
N ARG A 82 -2.87 4.44 -2.61
CA ARG A 82 -4.12 4.35 -1.85
C ARG A 82 -3.88 4.09 -0.37
N ALA A 83 -2.92 3.24 -0.02
CA ALA A 83 -2.55 2.98 1.36
C ALA A 83 -1.94 4.21 2.06
N LEU A 84 -1.18 5.03 1.32
CA LEU A 84 -0.44 6.20 1.83
C LEU A 84 -1.29 7.47 1.93
N VAL A 85 -2.42 7.58 1.23
CA VAL A 85 -3.15 8.85 1.01
C VAL A 85 -3.65 9.51 2.29
N ASN A 86 -3.94 8.72 3.33
CA ASN A 86 -4.31 9.21 4.67
C ASN A 86 -3.10 9.46 5.58
N LYS A 87 -1.85 9.28 5.11
CA LYS A 87 -0.63 9.36 5.92
C LYS A 87 -0.71 8.46 7.16
N PRO A 88 -0.92 7.15 6.99
CA PRO A 88 -1.15 6.23 8.10
C PRO A 88 0.10 6.08 8.97
N SER A 89 -0.10 5.67 10.24
CA SER A 89 1.01 5.39 11.16
C SER A 89 1.69 4.05 10.84
N ILE A 90 0.94 3.12 10.24
CA ILE A 90 1.40 1.76 9.93
C ILE A 90 0.96 1.41 8.50
N ILE A 91 1.86 0.81 7.74
CA ILE A 91 1.56 0.18 6.45
C ILE A 91 1.68 -1.33 6.64
N LEU A 92 0.60 -2.04 6.37
CA LEU A 92 0.53 -3.50 6.40
C LEU A 92 0.51 -4.02 4.97
N ALA A 93 1.53 -4.75 4.56
CA ALA A 93 1.66 -5.32 3.23
C ALA A 93 1.63 -6.86 3.30
N ASP A 94 0.65 -7.45 2.64
CA ASP A 94 0.46 -8.89 2.56
C ASP A 94 0.92 -9.38 1.18
N GLU A 95 2.01 -10.16 1.14
CA GLU A 95 2.67 -10.67 -0.06
C GLU A 95 2.80 -9.62 -1.18
N PRO A 96 3.39 -8.43 -0.92
CA PRO A 96 3.25 -7.27 -1.79
C PRO A 96 3.90 -7.41 -3.16
N THR A 97 4.70 -8.45 -3.38
CA THR A 97 5.39 -8.75 -4.66
C THR A 97 4.96 -10.06 -5.31
N GLY A 98 4.07 -10.83 -4.68
CA GLY A 98 3.74 -12.19 -5.10
C GLY A 98 3.11 -12.31 -6.49
N ASN A 99 2.54 -11.22 -7.05
CA ASN A 99 1.96 -11.18 -8.41
C ASN A 99 2.78 -10.31 -9.38
N LEU A 100 4.06 -10.06 -9.08
CA LEU A 100 4.93 -9.21 -9.88
C LEU A 100 6.08 -10.02 -10.49
N ASP A 101 6.56 -9.56 -11.65
CA ASP A 101 7.85 -10.00 -12.17
C ASP A 101 9.00 -9.53 -11.24
N SER A 102 10.16 -10.20 -11.35
CA SER A 102 11.31 -9.96 -10.45
C SER A 102 11.78 -8.51 -10.45
N LYS A 103 11.73 -7.82 -11.60
CA LYS A 103 12.15 -6.43 -11.71
C LYS A 103 11.17 -5.51 -10.98
N SER A 104 9.88 -5.63 -11.29
CA SER A 104 8.82 -4.85 -10.63
C SER A 104 8.78 -5.13 -9.14
N GLY A 105 8.94 -6.39 -8.72
CA GLY A 105 9.02 -6.79 -7.31
C GLY A 105 10.16 -6.09 -6.58
N SER A 106 11.37 -6.09 -7.16
CA SER A 106 12.53 -5.41 -6.58
C SER A 106 12.31 -3.90 -6.44
N GLU A 107 11.70 -3.27 -7.46
CA GLU A 107 11.37 -1.83 -7.39
C GLU A 107 10.39 -1.52 -6.26
N ILE A 108 9.38 -2.36 -6.04
CA ILE A 108 8.41 -2.19 -4.94
C ILE A 108 9.08 -2.38 -3.57
N LEU A 109 9.96 -3.37 -3.43
CA LEU A 109 10.68 -3.58 -2.17
C LEU A 109 11.62 -2.41 -1.86
N ASN A 110 12.34 -1.88 -2.85
CA ASN A 110 13.18 -0.70 -2.67
C ASN A 110 12.35 0.52 -2.27
N PHE A 111 11.16 0.68 -2.85
CA PHE A 111 10.24 1.75 -2.45
C PHE A 111 9.77 1.60 -0.99
N PHE A 112 9.50 0.39 -0.51
CA PHE A 112 9.20 0.16 0.90
C PHE A 112 10.38 0.47 1.81
N ASP A 113 11.62 0.13 1.42
CA ASP A 113 12.81 0.51 2.18
C ASP A 113 12.94 2.04 2.30
N ASP A 114 12.65 2.77 1.23
CA ASP A 114 12.69 4.24 1.24
C ASP A 114 11.59 4.84 2.13
N LEU A 115 10.37 4.27 2.10
CA LEU A 115 9.31 4.65 3.04
C LEU A 115 9.72 4.39 4.49
N HIS A 116 10.38 3.26 4.78
CA HIS A 116 10.87 2.97 6.12
C HIS A 116 11.94 3.96 6.57
N LYS A 117 12.92 4.28 5.71
CA LYS A 117 13.95 5.30 5.98
C LYS A 117 13.33 6.69 6.23
N ALA A 118 12.20 6.99 5.57
CA ALA A 118 11.43 8.22 5.78
C ALA A 118 10.61 8.23 7.10
N GLY A 119 10.70 7.16 7.92
CA GLY A 119 10.08 7.08 9.25
C GLY A 119 8.74 6.35 9.30
N ASN A 120 8.30 5.70 8.21
CA ASN A 120 7.07 4.91 8.24
C ASN A 120 7.31 3.56 8.93
N THR A 121 6.32 3.11 9.70
CA THR A 121 6.30 1.74 10.23
C THR A 121 5.71 0.81 9.18
N LEU A 122 6.49 -0.21 8.77
CA LEU A 122 6.08 -1.22 7.80
C LEU A 122 5.98 -2.59 8.47
N ILE A 123 4.90 -3.29 8.19
CA ILE A 123 4.72 -4.71 8.54
C ILE A 123 4.50 -5.45 7.23
N ILE A 124 5.42 -6.34 6.87
CA ILE A 124 5.33 -7.15 5.66
C ILE A 124 5.07 -8.59 6.07
N VAL A 125 3.98 -9.16 5.60
CA VAL A 125 3.67 -10.58 5.70
C VAL A 125 4.16 -11.24 4.43
N THR A 126 5.02 -12.24 4.55
CA THR A 126 5.58 -12.95 3.39
C THR A 126 6.05 -14.36 3.77
N HIS A 127 6.00 -15.27 2.83
CA HIS A 127 6.64 -16.58 2.94
C HIS A 127 8.03 -16.60 2.29
N GLU A 128 8.45 -15.52 1.64
CA GLU A 128 9.75 -15.42 0.99
C GLU A 128 10.84 -14.98 1.99
N LYS A 129 11.80 -15.88 2.27
CA LYS A 129 12.93 -15.60 3.17
C LYS A 129 13.81 -14.43 2.71
N SER A 130 13.92 -14.19 1.40
CA SER A 130 14.67 -13.07 0.81
C SER A 130 14.08 -11.73 1.20
N ILE A 131 12.75 -11.62 1.22
CA ILE A 131 12.02 -10.41 1.63
C ILE A 131 12.10 -10.24 3.15
N ALA A 132 11.88 -11.31 3.92
CA ALA A 132 11.95 -11.27 5.37
C ALA A 132 13.32 -10.78 5.90
N LYS A 133 14.43 -11.14 5.23
CA LYS A 133 15.78 -10.68 5.58
C LYS A 133 16.03 -9.17 5.42
N ARG A 134 15.16 -8.44 4.72
CA ARG A 134 15.26 -6.97 4.58
C ARG A 134 14.74 -6.23 5.81
N ALA A 135 13.92 -6.89 6.64
CA ALA A 135 13.34 -6.29 7.84
C ALA A 135 14.37 -6.18 8.97
N LYS A 136 14.21 -5.16 9.83
CA LYS A 136 15.01 -4.99 11.05
C LYS A 136 14.61 -5.96 12.17
N ARG A 137 13.35 -6.40 12.16
CA ARG A 137 12.80 -7.39 13.08
C ARG A 137 12.06 -8.43 12.27
N ARG A 138 12.30 -9.69 12.57
CA ARG A 138 11.67 -10.83 11.90
C ARG A 138 10.93 -11.67 12.92
N ILE A 139 9.67 -11.97 12.64
CA ILE A 139 8.84 -12.86 13.45
C ILE A 139 8.40 -14.01 12.55
N GLU A 140 8.73 -15.24 12.93
CA GLU A 140 8.24 -16.43 12.25
C GLU A 140 7.09 -17.05 13.05
N ILE A 141 6.00 -17.39 12.35
CA ILE A 141 4.81 -18.01 12.94
C ILE A 141 4.62 -19.37 12.28
N PHE A 142 4.54 -20.42 13.09
CA PHE A 142 4.24 -21.77 12.66
C PHE A 142 3.12 -22.35 13.54
N ASP A 143 2.08 -22.90 12.91
CA ASP A 143 0.87 -23.45 13.61
C ASP A 143 0.29 -22.50 14.68
N GLY A 144 0.23 -21.19 14.35
CA GLY A 144 -0.32 -20.17 15.24
C GLY A 144 0.57 -19.79 16.43
N LYS A 145 1.82 -20.27 16.46
CA LYS A 145 2.80 -19.96 17.52
C LYS A 145 3.99 -19.22 16.93
N ILE A 146 4.54 -18.27 17.70
CA ILE A 146 5.79 -17.61 17.35
C ILE A 146 6.93 -18.61 17.60
N THR A 147 7.70 -18.89 16.55
CA THR A 147 8.86 -19.80 16.57
C THR A 147 10.18 -19.05 16.52
N LEU A 148 10.19 -17.82 16.05
CA LEU A 148 11.33 -16.93 15.99
C LEU A 148 10.89 -15.48 16.21
N ASP A 149 11.70 -14.70 16.93
CA ASP A 149 11.60 -13.24 17.07
C ASP A 149 13.01 -12.67 17.20
N GLU A 150 13.52 -12.07 16.13
CA GLU A 150 14.89 -11.51 16.07
C GLU A 150 14.97 -10.18 15.34
#